data_2e0c90d29c949cc0e304dccf77d6b848
#
_entry.id   2e0c90d29c949cc0e304dccf77d6b848
#
_cell.length_a   1.000
_cell.length_b   1.000
_cell.length_c   1.000
_cell.angle_alpha   90.00
_cell.angle_beta   90.00
_cell.angle_gamma   90.00
#
_symmetry.space_group_name_H-M   'P 1'
#
loop_
_entity.id
_entity.type
_entity.pdbx_description
1 polymer ?
#
loop_
_entity_poly.entity_id
_entity_poly.type
_entity_poly.pdbx_seq_one_letter_code
_entity_poly.pdbx_strand_id
1 'polypeptide(L)'
;MVKIFSKKGEYMKFNSKLIHAGYDSSADSQGSITPPIYKTTAYQFNNTEHAASLFALQEFGNIYSRLTNPTVGTLENRLTELEDGAMCVALSSGTSSVMYSLINIMSQGDNFITDTQLYGGTFTMFTNILPEFGITCKKVDTTDLDLVEKSIDKNTKAIYVETITNPGLVVADIEGLSKVAHSKGIPLIVDATFTTPALQKSLDFGADIVVHSLTKWMSGHGRVIAGAVIEKGGFEWGNGNFPLYDTPDTSYGGMRWGHDLGDLSGVAYSLRLRTVPLRNLGA
;
A
#
# COMPACT_ATOMS: atom_id res chain seq x y z
N MET A 1 -10.48 -8.79 13.21
CA MET A 1 -9.67 -8.87 11.96
C MET A 1 -10.56 -9.43 10.88
N VAL A 2 -11.12 -8.57 10.03
CA VAL A 2 -12.03 -9.00 8.96
C VAL A 2 -11.17 -9.41 7.77
N LYS A 3 -10.97 -10.71 7.55
CA LYS A 3 -10.53 -11.21 6.24
C LYS A 3 -11.70 -11.00 5.27
N ILE A 4 -11.66 -9.94 4.51
CA ILE A 4 -12.69 -9.55 3.54
C ILE A 4 -12.74 -10.54 2.36
N PHE A 5 -11.73 -11.38 2.18
CA PHE A 5 -11.61 -12.29 1.05
C PHE A 5 -11.26 -13.72 1.46
N SER A 6 -12.12 -14.64 1.03
CA SER A 6 -11.98 -16.10 0.81
C SER A 6 -11.21 -16.96 1.82
N LYS A 7 -11.95 -17.81 2.53
CA LYS A 7 -11.43 -18.95 3.34
C LYS A 7 -10.58 -19.97 2.56
N LYS A 8 -10.50 -19.92 1.23
CA LYS A 8 -9.72 -20.87 0.41
C LYS A 8 -8.21 -20.64 0.47
N GLY A 9 -7.74 -19.43 0.79
CA GLY A 9 -6.30 -19.09 0.85
C GLY A 9 -5.57 -19.65 2.07
N GLU A 10 -6.26 -19.91 3.17
CA GLU A 10 -5.66 -20.33 4.45
C GLU A 10 -4.91 -21.66 4.42
N TYR A 11 -5.20 -22.51 3.46
CA TYR A 11 -4.60 -23.84 3.33
C TYR A 11 -3.64 -24.00 2.15
N MET A 12 -3.46 -22.93 1.34
CA MET A 12 -2.59 -23.01 0.17
C MET A 12 -1.14 -22.73 0.55
N LYS A 13 -0.22 -23.60 0.09
CA LYS A 13 1.21 -23.35 0.13
C LYS A 13 1.55 -22.17 -0.80
N PHE A 14 2.68 -21.50 -0.56
CA PHE A 14 3.12 -20.32 -1.32
C PHE A 14 3.06 -20.55 -2.85
N ASN A 15 3.60 -21.65 -3.36
CA ASN A 15 3.57 -21.95 -4.80
C ASN A 15 2.15 -22.10 -5.36
N SER A 16 1.22 -22.63 -4.56
CA SER A 16 -0.20 -22.69 -4.96
C SER A 16 -0.86 -21.32 -4.93
N LYS A 17 -0.50 -20.45 -3.99
CA LYS A 17 -0.96 -19.06 -3.96
C LYS A 17 -0.55 -18.28 -5.20
N LEU A 18 0.66 -18.49 -5.73
CA LEU A 18 1.16 -17.87 -6.97
C LEU A 18 0.22 -18.08 -8.16
N ILE A 19 -0.44 -19.23 -8.22
CA ILE A 19 -1.29 -19.63 -9.35
C ILE A 19 -2.78 -19.35 -9.05
N HIS A 20 -3.25 -19.68 -7.87
CA HIS A 20 -4.68 -19.79 -7.57
C HIS A 20 -5.24 -18.67 -6.67
N ALA A 21 -4.40 -17.94 -5.92
CA ALA A 21 -4.90 -16.89 -5.05
C ALA A 21 -5.53 -15.72 -5.83
N GLY A 22 -6.48 -15.05 -5.21
CA GLY A 22 -7.09 -13.83 -5.73
C GLY A 22 -8.20 -14.03 -6.77
N TYR A 23 -8.44 -15.26 -7.23
CA TYR A 23 -9.54 -15.55 -8.16
C TYR A 23 -10.24 -16.87 -7.80
N ASP A 24 -11.55 -16.85 -7.77
CA ASP A 24 -12.39 -18.04 -7.57
C ASP A 24 -13.22 -18.32 -8.84
N SER A 25 -12.80 -19.32 -9.62
CA SER A 25 -13.51 -19.73 -10.83
C SER A 25 -14.94 -20.21 -10.56
N SER A 26 -15.26 -20.64 -9.34
CA SER A 26 -16.63 -21.06 -8.98
C SER A 26 -17.59 -19.87 -8.81
N ALA A 27 -17.07 -18.66 -8.63
CA ALA A 27 -17.86 -17.43 -8.59
C ALA A 27 -18.06 -16.80 -9.98
N ASP A 28 -17.35 -17.29 -11.01
CA ASP A 28 -17.53 -16.85 -12.38
C ASP A 28 -18.75 -17.53 -13.01
N SER A 29 -19.63 -16.76 -13.64
CA SER A 29 -20.87 -17.27 -14.24
C SER A 29 -20.64 -18.26 -15.39
N GLN A 30 -19.47 -18.25 -16.01
CA GLN A 30 -19.06 -19.15 -17.06
C GLN A 30 -18.08 -20.24 -16.60
N GLY A 31 -17.68 -20.19 -15.31
CA GLY A 31 -16.70 -21.14 -14.75
C GLY A 31 -15.30 -20.99 -15.33
N SER A 32 -14.92 -19.80 -15.79
CA SER A 32 -13.61 -19.55 -16.36
C SER A 32 -12.48 -19.84 -15.37
N ILE A 33 -11.51 -20.64 -15.76
CA ILE A 33 -10.32 -20.94 -14.94
C ILE A 33 -9.38 -19.74 -14.89
N THR A 34 -9.31 -18.97 -15.98
CA THR A 34 -8.51 -17.74 -16.08
C THR A 34 -9.41 -16.53 -15.80
N PRO A 35 -8.98 -15.56 -14.97
CA PRO A 35 -9.77 -14.37 -14.74
C PRO A 35 -10.15 -13.64 -16.03
N PRO A 36 -11.42 -13.33 -16.26
CA PRO A 36 -11.85 -12.55 -17.43
C PRO A 36 -11.23 -11.15 -17.42
N ILE A 37 -11.01 -10.58 -18.60
CA ILE A 37 -10.53 -9.21 -18.75
C ILE A 37 -11.73 -8.27 -18.84
N TYR A 38 -11.96 -7.48 -17.79
CA TYR A 38 -13.00 -6.45 -17.74
C TYR A 38 -12.48 -5.14 -18.33
N LYS A 39 -12.62 -5.00 -19.65
CA LYS A 39 -12.20 -3.79 -20.37
C LYS A 39 -13.36 -2.78 -20.46
N THR A 40 -13.67 -2.16 -19.32
CA THR A 40 -14.72 -1.14 -19.21
C THR A 40 -14.26 0.00 -18.33
N THR A 41 -14.83 1.19 -18.49
CA THR A 41 -14.56 2.36 -17.65
C THR A 41 -15.53 2.48 -16.48
N ALA A 42 -16.81 2.16 -16.67
CA ALA A 42 -17.87 2.36 -15.69
C ALA A 42 -18.73 1.11 -15.55
N TYR A 43 -19.47 1.04 -14.45
CA TYR A 43 -20.36 -0.04 -14.10
C TYR A 43 -21.75 0.49 -13.84
N GLN A 44 -22.78 -0.32 -14.16
CA GLN A 44 -24.17 0.02 -13.92
C GLN A 44 -24.53 -0.22 -12.45
N PHE A 45 -25.22 0.73 -11.86
CA PHE A 45 -25.85 0.58 -10.55
C PHE A 45 -27.22 -0.08 -10.68
N ASN A 46 -27.65 -0.81 -9.65
CA ASN A 46 -29.00 -1.41 -9.60
C ASN A 46 -30.08 -0.32 -9.46
N ASN A 47 -29.79 0.68 -8.62
CA ASN A 47 -30.66 1.83 -8.33
C ASN A 47 -29.84 2.93 -7.65
N THR A 48 -30.47 4.03 -7.25
CA THR A 48 -29.84 5.18 -6.59
C THR A 48 -29.29 4.83 -5.20
N GLU A 49 -30.02 3.99 -4.46
CA GLU A 49 -29.64 3.55 -3.11
C GLU A 49 -28.35 2.70 -3.15
N HIS A 50 -28.26 1.76 -4.11
CA HIS A 50 -27.04 0.99 -4.34
C HIS A 50 -25.84 1.90 -4.69
N ALA A 51 -26.05 2.89 -5.56
CA ALA A 51 -25.01 3.86 -5.86
C ALA A 51 -24.56 4.62 -4.60
N ALA A 52 -25.49 5.10 -3.78
CA ALA A 52 -25.20 5.81 -2.54
C ALA A 52 -24.40 4.94 -1.55
N SER A 53 -24.77 3.66 -1.38
CA SER A 53 -24.08 2.71 -0.49
C SER A 53 -22.64 2.46 -0.93
N LEU A 54 -22.38 2.32 -2.24
CA LEU A 54 -21.03 2.15 -2.78
C LEU A 54 -20.16 3.40 -2.54
N PHE A 55 -20.69 4.59 -2.79
CA PHE A 55 -19.96 5.84 -2.56
C PHE A 55 -19.72 6.13 -1.08
N ALA A 56 -20.60 5.67 -0.20
CA ALA A 56 -20.46 5.80 1.25
C ALA A 56 -19.59 4.70 1.90
N LEU A 57 -18.99 3.80 1.12
CA LEU A 57 -18.23 2.63 1.60
C LEU A 57 -19.03 1.69 2.54
N GLN A 58 -20.37 1.70 2.42
CA GLN A 58 -21.26 0.79 3.14
C GLN A 58 -21.40 -0.57 2.44
N GLU A 59 -21.04 -0.62 1.17
CA GLU A 59 -21.03 -1.81 0.32
C GLU A 59 -19.79 -1.79 -0.57
N PHE A 60 -19.20 -2.96 -0.84
CA PHE A 60 -18.11 -3.09 -1.81
C PHE A 60 -18.66 -3.45 -3.19
N GLY A 61 -18.14 -2.77 -4.21
CA GLY A 61 -18.54 -3.04 -5.59
C GLY A 61 -17.75 -2.22 -6.59
N ASN A 62 -18.11 -2.39 -7.86
CA ASN A 62 -17.44 -1.68 -8.94
C ASN A 62 -18.23 -0.42 -9.32
N ILE A 63 -17.55 0.70 -9.37
CA ILE A 63 -18.12 2.01 -9.75
C ILE A 63 -17.50 2.48 -11.06
N TYR A 64 -16.17 2.55 -11.06
CA TYR A 64 -15.37 3.08 -12.15
C TYR A 64 -13.98 2.47 -12.11
N SER A 65 -13.43 2.06 -13.25
CA SER A 65 -12.19 1.26 -13.31
C SER A 65 -10.94 1.95 -12.74
N ARG A 66 -10.96 3.29 -12.54
CA ARG A 66 -9.91 3.99 -11.80
C ARG A 66 -9.93 3.66 -10.30
N LEU A 67 -11.10 3.32 -9.74
CA LEU A 67 -11.27 2.94 -8.34
C LEU A 67 -11.16 1.43 -8.16
N THR A 68 -12.01 0.69 -8.88
CA THR A 68 -12.14 -0.76 -8.78
C THR A 68 -12.39 -1.36 -10.15
N ASN A 69 -11.74 -2.49 -10.44
CA ASN A 69 -11.94 -3.28 -11.63
C ASN A 69 -11.72 -4.76 -11.29
N PRO A 70 -12.57 -5.71 -11.67
CA PRO A 70 -12.42 -7.12 -11.28
C PRO A 70 -11.10 -7.74 -11.73
N THR A 71 -10.57 -7.35 -12.90
CA THR A 71 -9.28 -7.84 -13.38
C THR A 71 -8.13 -7.33 -12.50
N VAL A 72 -8.14 -6.04 -12.15
CA VAL A 72 -7.16 -5.44 -11.22
C VAL A 72 -7.34 -6.01 -9.83
N GLY A 73 -8.58 -6.17 -9.36
CA GLY A 73 -8.89 -6.77 -8.07
C GLY A 73 -8.35 -8.20 -7.91
N THR A 74 -8.32 -8.98 -8.99
CA THR A 74 -7.68 -10.32 -8.97
C THR A 74 -6.18 -10.21 -8.67
N LEU A 75 -5.48 -9.25 -9.29
CA LEU A 75 -4.06 -9.00 -9.01
C LEU A 75 -3.86 -8.54 -7.56
N GLU A 76 -4.66 -7.56 -7.12
CA GLU A 76 -4.59 -7.01 -5.76
C GLU A 76 -4.82 -8.09 -4.70
N ASN A 77 -5.86 -8.92 -4.87
CA ASN A 77 -6.15 -10.03 -3.96
C ASN A 77 -5.01 -11.06 -3.93
N ARG A 78 -4.42 -11.37 -5.09
CA ARG A 78 -3.27 -12.29 -5.16
C ARG A 78 -2.05 -11.74 -4.42
N LEU A 79 -1.74 -10.46 -4.60
CA LEU A 79 -0.62 -9.82 -3.91
C LEU A 79 -0.86 -9.73 -2.40
N THR A 80 -2.09 -9.44 -1.98
CA THR A 80 -2.50 -9.47 -0.57
C THR A 80 -2.25 -10.86 0.05
N GLU A 81 -2.65 -11.93 -0.64
CA GLU A 81 -2.45 -13.30 -0.17
C GLU A 81 -0.97 -13.74 -0.19
N LEU A 82 -0.17 -13.24 -1.11
CA LEU A 82 1.26 -13.57 -1.19
C LEU A 82 2.06 -12.89 -0.08
N GLU A 83 1.71 -11.68 0.30
CA GLU A 83 2.34 -10.91 1.37
C GLU A 83 1.73 -11.22 2.75
N ASP A 84 0.63 -11.99 2.82
CA ASP A 84 -0.20 -12.15 4.02
C ASP A 84 -0.67 -10.79 4.61
N GLY A 85 -0.92 -9.81 3.73
CA GLY A 85 -1.43 -8.48 4.05
C GLY A 85 -2.94 -8.45 4.26
N ALA A 86 -3.46 -7.26 4.57
CA ALA A 86 -4.89 -7.02 4.72
C ALA A 86 -5.54 -6.49 3.44
N MET A 87 -4.86 -5.61 2.72
CA MET A 87 -5.35 -5.03 1.46
C MET A 87 -4.20 -4.57 0.57
N CYS A 88 -4.39 -4.69 -0.74
CA CYS A 88 -3.47 -4.20 -1.77
C CYS A 88 -4.15 -3.15 -2.66
N VAL A 89 -3.38 -2.17 -3.10
CA VAL A 89 -3.75 -1.21 -4.14
C VAL A 89 -2.72 -1.28 -5.26
N ALA A 90 -3.16 -1.68 -6.45
CA ALA A 90 -2.32 -1.71 -7.64
C ALA A 90 -2.23 -0.32 -8.28
N LEU A 91 -1.05 0.00 -8.82
CA LEU A 91 -0.68 1.28 -9.38
C LEU A 91 0.05 1.10 -10.71
N SER A 92 0.20 2.17 -11.49
CA SER A 92 0.78 2.13 -12.83
C SER A 92 2.29 1.87 -12.87
N SER A 93 2.99 2.07 -11.74
CA SER A 93 4.45 1.85 -11.64
C SER A 93 4.89 1.71 -10.19
N GLY A 94 6.09 1.13 -9.98
CA GLY A 94 6.73 1.14 -8.66
C GLY A 94 6.99 2.56 -8.15
N THR A 95 7.38 3.47 -9.03
CA THR A 95 7.61 4.88 -8.67
C THR A 95 6.33 5.56 -8.18
N SER A 96 5.18 5.32 -8.84
CA SER A 96 3.90 5.83 -8.33
C SER A 96 3.52 5.16 -7.00
N SER A 97 3.85 3.89 -6.79
CA SER A 97 3.61 3.21 -5.51
C SER A 97 4.40 3.85 -4.36
N VAL A 98 5.67 4.18 -4.59
CA VAL A 98 6.49 4.93 -3.63
C VAL A 98 5.89 6.31 -3.36
N MET A 99 5.58 7.08 -4.40
CA MET A 99 4.99 8.41 -4.24
C MET A 99 3.70 8.37 -3.45
N TYR A 100 2.77 7.51 -3.85
CA TYR A 100 1.46 7.41 -3.22
C TYR A 100 1.55 6.86 -1.79
N SER A 101 2.50 5.98 -1.49
CA SER A 101 2.67 5.50 -0.12
C SER A 101 3.00 6.61 0.86
N LEU A 102 3.69 7.65 0.42
CA LEU A 102 4.09 8.79 1.24
C LEU A 102 3.01 9.89 1.28
N ILE A 103 2.53 10.36 0.10
CA ILE A 103 1.52 11.44 0.07
C ILE A 103 0.16 11.04 0.63
N ASN A 104 -0.08 9.74 0.83
CA ASN A 104 -1.27 9.25 1.51
C ASN A 104 -1.29 9.59 3.01
N ILE A 105 -0.12 9.82 3.61
CA ILE A 105 0.01 10.06 5.05
C ILE A 105 0.69 11.39 5.39
N MET A 106 1.24 12.09 4.41
CA MET A 106 2.02 13.31 4.58
C MET A 106 1.41 14.50 3.90
N SER A 107 1.64 15.66 4.49
CA SER A 107 1.29 16.99 3.98
C SER A 107 2.52 17.89 3.94
N GLN A 108 2.36 19.09 3.40
CA GLN A 108 3.41 20.13 3.43
C GLN A 108 3.89 20.38 4.87
N GLY A 109 5.20 20.34 5.06
CA GLY A 109 5.88 20.53 6.35
C GLY A 109 6.23 19.21 7.06
N ASP A 110 5.71 18.07 6.57
CA ASP A 110 6.06 16.75 7.09
C ASP A 110 7.40 16.26 6.54
N ASN A 111 7.98 15.30 7.25
CA ASN A 111 9.20 14.62 6.83
C ASN A 111 9.13 13.12 7.10
N PHE A 112 10.07 12.39 6.52
CA PHE A 112 10.28 10.96 6.78
C PHE A 112 11.77 10.64 6.79
N ILE A 113 12.11 9.51 7.39
CA ILE A 113 13.48 9.00 7.45
C ILE A 113 13.68 7.95 6.36
N THR A 114 14.85 7.94 5.74
CA THR A 114 15.22 6.94 4.75
C THR A 114 16.73 6.69 4.77
N ASP A 115 17.15 5.60 4.11
CA ASP A 115 18.57 5.30 3.95
C ASP A 115 19.28 6.30 3.04
N THR A 116 20.60 6.41 3.20
CA THR A 116 21.46 7.22 2.33
C THR A 116 21.59 6.62 0.93
N GLN A 117 21.36 5.32 0.79
CA GLN A 117 21.44 4.56 -0.45
C GLN A 117 20.05 4.08 -0.86
N LEU A 118 19.63 4.48 -2.05
CA LEU A 118 18.30 4.16 -2.61
C LEU A 118 18.42 3.95 -4.11
N TYR A 119 17.43 3.26 -4.68
CA TYR A 119 17.23 3.26 -6.12
C TYR A 119 17.23 4.70 -6.68
N GLY A 120 17.97 4.93 -7.78
CA GLY A 120 18.20 6.28 -8.30
C GLY A 120 16.92 7.09 -8.56
N GLY A 121 15.84 6.45 -9.03
CA GLY A 121 14.56 7.11 -9.22
C GLY A 121 13.90 7.53 -7.90
N THR A 122 13.98 6.70 -6.88
CA THR A 122 13.50 6.99 -5.52
C THR A 122 14.34 8.10 -4.88
N PHE A 123 15.66 8.03 -5.03
CA PHE A 123 16.58 9.08 -4.57
C PHE A 123 16.21 10.45 -5.17
N THR A 124 16.02 10.52 -6.50
CA THR A 124 15.63 11.75 -7.19
C THR A 124 14.27 12.26 -6.71
N MET A 125 13.30 11.37 -6.57
CA MET A 125 11.97 11.72 -6.04
C MET A 125 12.08 12.33 -4.65
N PHE A 126 12.83 11.73 -3.75
CA PHE A 126 12.95 12.18 -2.36
C PHE A 126 13.78 13.48 -2.22
N THR A 127 14.75 13.67 -3.10
CA THR A 127 15.68 14.81 -3.01
C THR A 127 15.19 16.03 -3.78
N ASN A 128 14.49 15.84 -4.90
CA ASN A 128 14.16 16.92 -5.82
C ASN A 128 12.64 17.14 -5.96
N ILE A 129 11.84 16.06 -6.01
CA ILE A 129 10.41 16.18 -6.34
C ILE A 129 9.56 16.43 -5.09
N LEU A 130 9.69 15.59 -4.05
CA LEU A 130 8.89 15.75 -2.83
C LEU A 130 9.11 17.09 -2.12
N PRO A 131 10.32 17.70 -2.10
CA PRO A 131 10.50 19.03 -1.55
C PRO A 131 9.68 20.13 -2.25
N GLU A 132 9.37 19.98 -3.55
CA GLU A 132 8.47 20.93 -4.27
C GLU A 132 7.03 20.87 -3.72
N PHE A 133 6.64 19.76 -3.10
CA PHE A 133 5.37 19.58 -2.37
C PHE A 133 5.49 19.89 -0.88
N GLY A 134 6.66 20.36 -0.44
CA GLY A 134 6.93 20.67 0.97
C GLY A 134 7.15 19.45 1.87
N ILE A 135 7.37 18.28 1.31
CA ILE A 135 7.69 17.05 2.04
C ILE A 135 9.20 16.80 1.92
N THR A 136 9.87 16.61 3.04
CA THR A 136 11.33 16.43 3.05
C THR A 136 11.74 15.04 3.54
N CYS A 137 12.87 14.53 3.03
CA CYS A 137 13.45 13.29 3.54
C CYS A 137 14.71 13.58 4.39
N LYS A 138 14.85 12.88 5.51
CA LYS A 138 16.07 12.82 6.30
C LYS A 138 16.81 11.54 5.94
N LYS A 139 17.94 11.69 5.27
CA LYS A 139 18.78 10.55 4.88
C LYS A 139 19.76 10.25 6.00
N VAL A 140 19.68 9.04 6.56
CA VAL A 140 20.56 8.56 7.63
C VAL A 140 21.08 7.16 7.29
N ASP A 141 22.12 6.73 7.96
CA ASP A 141 22.51 5.33 7.93
C ASP A 141 21.49 4.51 8.75
N THR A 142 20.64 3.76 8.05
CA THR A 142 19.57 2.98 8.70
C THR A 142 20.06 1.70 9.39
N THR A 143 21.36 1.38 9.29
CA THR A 143 21.98 0.31 10.07
C THR A 143 22.27 0.74 11.51
N ASP A 144 22.32 2.03 11.79
CA ASP A 144 22.42 2.64 13.12
C ASP A 144 21.01 3.03 13.65
N LEU A 145 20.39 2.10 14.38
CA LEU A 145 19.02 2.30 14.93
C LEU A 145 18.95 3.47 15.91
N ASP A 146 20.01 3.75 16.67
CA ASP A 146 20.08 4.88 17.60
C ASP A 146 20.09 6.21 16.84
N LEU A 147 20.80 6.27 15.70
CA LEU A 147 20.80 7.44 14.83
C LEU A 147 19.41 7.64 14.19
N VAL A 148 18.77 6.56 13.75
CA VAL A 148 17.40 6.61 13.22
C VAL A 148 16.45 7.17 14.27
N GLU A 149 16.48 6.64 15.49
CA GLU A 149 15.59 7.10 16.57
C GLU A 149 15.80 8.57 16.90
N LYS A 150 17.05 9.04 17.02
CA LYS A 150 17.41 10.43 17.29
C LYS A 150 16.99 11.39 16.18
N SER A 151 16.87 10.89 14.95
CA SER A 151 16.47 11.69 13.78
C SER A 151 14.97 11.90 13.65
N ILE A 152 14.15 11.16 14.41
CA ILE A 152 12.70 11.32 14.44
C ILE A 152 12.34 12.60 15.20
N ASP A 153 11.52 13.45 14.59
CA ASP A 153 10.92 14.62 15.21
C ASP A 153 9.37 14.60 15.08
N LYS A 154 8.73 15.65 15.59
CA LYS A 154 7.25 15.77 15.59
C LYS A 154 6.60 15.77 14.18
N ASN A 155 7.38 16.11 13.16
CA ASN A 155 6.92 16.16 11.77
C ASN A 155 7.25 14.88 11.00
N THR A 156 7.98 13.94 11.63
CA THR A 156 8.33 12.67 11.01
C THR A 156 7.11 11.75 10.97
N LYS A 157 6.74 11.29 9.79
CA LYS A 157 5.52 10.50 9.55
C LYS A 157 5.77 9.05 9.18
N ALA A 158 6.98 8.70 8.78
CA ALA A 158 7.34 7.33 8.44
C ALA A 158 8.85 7.12 8.49
N ILE A 159 9.24 5.85 8.56
CA ILE A 159 10.56 5.38 8.11
C ILE A 159 10.30 4.62 6.79
N TYR A 160 11.08 4.94 5.76
CA TYR A 160 11.05 4.28 4.46
C TYR A 160 12.40 3.64 4.16
N VAL A 161 12.42 2.35 3.85
CA VAL A 161 13.65 1.62 3.47
C VAL A 161 13.39 0.66 2.32
N GLU A 162 14.45 0.30 1.59
CA GLU A 162 14.46 -0.84 0.68
C GLU A 162 14.90 -2.08 1.44
N THR A 163 14.34 -3.25 1.16
CA THR A 163 14.78 -4.53 1.79
C THR A 163 16.27 -4.77 1.59
N ILE A 164 16.76 -4.44 0.39
CA ILE A 164 18.15 -4.46 -0.02
C ILE A 164 18.36 -3.20 -0.83
N THR A 165 19.29 -2.34 -0.40
CA THR A 165 19.53 -1.05 -1.06
C THR A 165 20.08 -1.22 -2.48
N ASN A 166 19.67 -0.36 -3.40
CA ASN A 166 20.17 -0.32 -4.76
C ASN A 166 20.94 1.01 -5.00
N PRO A 167 22.27 1.00 -5.28
CA PRO A 167 23.11 -0.16 -5.64
C PRO A 167 23.96 -0.74 -4.50
N GLY A 168 23.84 -0.23 -3.28
CA GLY A 168 24.78 -0.54 -2.19
C GLY A 168 24.67 -1.95 -1.62
N LEU A 169 23.55 -2.67 -1.88
CA LEU A 169 23.27 -4.03 -1.41
C LEU A 169 23.31 -4.19 0.13
N VAL A 170 23.02 -3.11 0.85
CA VAL A 170 22.85 -3.17 2.31
C VAL A 170 21.49 -3.77 2.61
N VAL A 171 21.46 -4.75 3.50
CA VAL A 171 20.23 -5.41 3.95
C VAL A 171 19.65 -4.65 5.16
N ALA A 172 18.41 -4.24 5.08
CA ALA A 172 17.74 -3.50 6.16
C ALA A 172 17.38 -4.42 7.34
N ASP A 173 17.62 -3.96 8.56
CA ASP A 173 17.06 -4.57 9.78
C ASP A 173 15.60 -4.11 9.97
N ILE A 174 14.69 -4.78 9.25
CA ILE A 174 13.26 -4.43 9.25
C ILE A 174 12.66 -4.54 10.64
N GLU A 175 13.03 -5.58 11.41
CA GLU A 175 12.51 -5.79 12.75
C GLU A 175 12.97 -4.69 13.73
N GLY A 176 14.26 -4.33 13.67
CA GLY A 176 14.79 -3.22 14.47
C GLY A 176 14.17 -1.89 14.10
N LEU A 177 14.08 -1.57 12.82
CA LEU A 177 13.46 -0.34 12.31
C LEU A 177 11.97 -0.24 12.64
N SER A 178 11.24 -1.37 12.59
CA SER A 178 9.83 -1.39 12.95
C SER A 178 9.61 -1.08 14.43
N LYS A 179 10.47 -1.62 15.32
CA LYS A 179 10.41 -1.31 16.76
C LYS A 179 10.66 0.18 17.03
N VAL A 180 11.62 0.78 16.33
CA VAL A 180 11.89 2.23 16.42
C VAL A 180 10.70 3.03 15.92
N ALA A 181 10.17 2.72 14.74
CA ALA A 181 9.01 3.40 14.15
C ALA A 181 7.79 3.34 15.08
N HIS A 182 7.43 2.14 15.53
CA HIS A 182 6.26 1.92 16.38
C HIS A 182 6.40 2.58 17.75
N SER A 183 7.61 2.68 18.32
CA SER A 183 7.85 3.40 19.58
C SER A 183 7.48 4.89 19.50
N LYS A 184 7.45 5.45 18.28
CA LYS A 184 7.09 6.85 18.00
C LYS A 184 5.69 6.98 17.36
N GLY A 185 4.95 5.87 17.21
CA GLY A 185 3.62 5.84 16.60
C GLY A 185 3.61 6.19 15.11
N ILE A 186 4.69 5.89 14.38
CA ILE A 186 4.79 6.06 12.94
C ILE A 186 4.99 4.71 12.25
N PRO A 187 4.55 4.53 10.98
CA PRO A 187 4.69 3.29 10.26
C PRO A 187 6.10 3.10 9.68
N LEU A 188 6.45 1.83 9.47
CA LEU A 188 7.56 1.41 8.63
C LEU A 188 7.03 1.04 7.23
N ILE A 189 7.53 1.73 6.21
CA ILE A 189 7.26 1.48 4.79
C ILE A 189 8.50 0.79 4.19
N VAL A 190 8.30 -0.37 3.57
CA VAL A 190 9.39 -1.17 3.02
C VAL A 190 9.18 -1.40 1.53
N ASP A 191 10.12 -0.97 0.72
CA ASP A 191 10.19 -1.37 -0.70
C ASP A 191 10.83 -2.75 -0.80
N ALA A 192 10.00 -3.76 -1.07
CA ALA A 192 10.42 -5.14 -1.19
C ALA A 192 10.59 -5.60 -2.65
N THR A 193 10.83 -4.68 -3.57
CA THR A 193 10.98 -4.96 -5.00
C THR A 193 12.07 -5.99 -5.27
N PHE A 194 13.19 -5.96 -4.52
CA PHE A 194 14.30 -6.91 -4.71
C PHE A 194 13.99 -8.30 -4.21
N THR A 195 13.38 -8.41 -3.03
CA THR A 195 13.17 -9.71 -2.39
C THR A 195 11.90 -10.39 -2.87
N THR A 196 10.87 -9.62 -3.17
CA THR A 196 9.50 -10.13 -3.39
C THR A 196 9.01 -10.99 -2.21
N PRO A 197 7.74 -11.35 -2.09
CA PRO A 197 7.28 -12.25 -1.03
C PRO A 197 7.84 -13.68 -1.14
N ALA A 198 8.52 -13.99 -2.26
CA ALA A 198 9.14 -15.30 -2.45
C ALA A 198 10.39 -15.50 -1.59
N LEU A 199 11.17 -14.44 -1.34
CA LEU A 199 12.37 -14.50 -0.52
C LEU A 199 12.13 -13.97 0.90
N GLN A 200 11.32 -12.90 1.02
CA GLN A 200 11.05 -12.27 2.31
C GLN A 200 9.70 -11.56 2.31
N LYS A 201 8.89 -11.84 3.30
CA LYS A 201 7.66 -11.09 3.59
C LYS A 201 7.95 -10.05 4.65
N SER A 202 8.13 -8.80 4.23
CA SER A 202 8.50 -7.71 5.15
C SER A 202 7.44 -7.44 6.22
N LEU A 203 6.18 -7.77 5.94
CA LEU A 203 5.08 -7.65 6.92
C LEU A 203 5.27 -8.58 8.13
N ASP A 204 5.90 -9.75 7.96
CA ASP A 204 6.17 -10.69 9.06
C ASP A 204 7.23 -10.14 10.03
N PHE A 205 8.09 -9.24 9.55
CA PHE A 205 9.16 -8.58 10.31
C PHE A 205 8.74 -7.21 10.88
N GLY A 206 7.48 -6.84 10.74
CA GLY A 206 6.95 -5.64 11.39
C GLY A 206 6.73 -4.44 10.45
N ALA A 207 6.99 -4.54 9.15
CA ALA A 207 6.57 -3.52 8.21
C ALA A 207 5.04 -3.33 8.24
N ASP A 208 4.58 -2.08 8.15
CA ASP A 208 3.15 -1.75 8.09
C ASP A 208 2.65 -1.66 6.66
N ILE A 209 3.52 -1.16 5.79
CA ILE A 209 3.26 -0.97 4.36
C ILE A 209 4.41 -1.58 3.57
N VAL A 210 4.08 -2.39 2.57
CA VAL A 210 5.04 -2.91 1.60
C VAL A 210 4.75 -2.31 0.23
N VAL A 211 5.81 -1.87 -0.44
CA VAL A 211 5.77 -1.33 -1.80
C VAL A 211 6.49 -2.28 -2.75
N HIS A 212 5.95 -2.48 -3.93
CA HIS A 212 6.59 -3.25 -5.00
C HIS A 212 6.57 -2.51 -6.34
N SER A 213 7.70 -2.52 -7.02
CA SER A 213 7.71 -2.39 -8.47
C SER A 213 7.42 -3.76 -9.09
N LEU A 214 6.16 -4.01 -9.45
CA LEU A 214 5.77 -5.26 -10.12
C LEU A 214 6.47 -5.43 -11.48
N THR A 215 7.00 -4.33 -12.03
CA THR A 215 7.80 -4.26 -13.26
C THR A 215 9.02 -5.19 -13.24
N LYS A 216 9.56 -5.47 -12.04
CA LYS A 216 10.85 -6.15 -11.86
C LYS A 216 10.66 -7.67 -11.72
N TRP A 217 11.09 -8.24 -10.61
CA TRP A 217 11.10 -9.69 -10.40
C TRP A 217 9.73 -10.34 -10.41
N MET A 218 8.70 -9.64 -9.96
CA MET A 218 7.35 -10.22 -9.91
C MET A 218 6.75 -10.46 -11.30
N SER A 219 6.94 -9.55 -12.26
CA SER A 219 6.54 -9.81 -13.65
C SER A 219 7.53 -10.73 -14.38
N GLY A 220 8.81 -10.63 -14.04
CA GLY A 220 9.88 -11.51 -14.46
C GLY A 220 10.26 -11.47 -15.94
N HIS A 221 9.53 -10.75 -16.80
CA HIS A 221 9.64 -10.84 -18.26
C HIS A 221 9.99 -9.52 -18.95
N GLY A 222 10.12 -8.40 -18.19
CA GLY A 222 10.42 -7.08 -18.77
C GLY A 222 9.37 -6.55 -19.74
N ARG A 223 8.09 -6.94 -19.59
CA ARG A 223 7.00 -6.62 -20.52
C ARG A 223 5.98 -5.64 -20.01
N VAL A 224 5.87 -5.48 -18.69
CA VAL A 224 4.86 -4.63 -18.05
C VAL A 224 5.50 -3.65 -17.10
N ILE A 225 4.87 -2.50 -16.97
CA ILE A 225 5.17 -1.53 -15.91
C ILE A 225 3.96 -1.51 -14.99
N ALA A 226 4.18 -1.81 -13.71
CA ALA A 226 3.14 -1.76 -12.70
C ALA A 226 3.77 -1.63 -11.30
N GLY A 227 2.97 -1.25 -10.33
CA GLY A 227 3.36 -1.19 -8.94
C GLY A 227 2.24 -1.65 -8.01
N ALA A 228 2.55 -1.81 -6.75
CA ALA A 228 1.59 -2.16 -5.72
C ALA A 228 2.00 -1.58 -4.37
N VAL A 229 0.99 -1.29 -3.56
CA VAL A 229 1.13 -0.95 -2.15
C VAL A 229 0.27 -1.92 -1.36
N ILE A 230 0.85 -2.62 -0.40
CA ILE A 230 0.17 -3.61 0.43
C ILE A 230 0.22 -3.14 1.87
N GLU A 231 -0.95 -3.05 2.50
CA GLU A 231 -1.11 -2.75 3.92
C GLU A 231 -1.17 -4.04 4.74
N LYS A 232 -0.41 -4.09 5.84
CA LYS A 232 -0.47 -5.17 6.82
C LYS A 232 -1.82 -5.25 7.51
N GLY A 233 -2.40 -4.08 7.79
CA GLY A 233 -3.57 -3.91 8.62
C GLY A 233 -3.26 -3.80 10.11
N GLY A 234 -4.12 -3.04 10.81
CA GLY A 234 -4.05 -2.90 12.26
C GLY A 234 -3.10 -1.81 12.78
N PHE A 235 -2.45 -1.03 11.92
CA PHE A 235 -1.78 0.19 12.37
C PHE A 235 -2.84 1.23 12.78
N GLU A 236 -2.60 1.88 13.92
CA GLU A 236 -3.54 2.88 14.47
C GLU A 236 -3.33 4.24 13.80
N TRP A 237 -4.03 4.48 12.70
CA TRP A 237 -3.92 5.72 11.93
C TRP A 237 -4.51 6.93 12.65
N GLY A 238 -5.44 6.71 13.60
CA GLY A 238 -6.08 7.74 14.42
C GLY A 238 -5.33 8.08 15.72
N ASN A 239 -3.99 7.97 15.72
CA ASN A 239 -3.16 8.12 16.92
C ASN A 239 -2.69 9.57 17.21
N GLY A 240 -3.18 10.57 16.44
CA GLY A 240 -2.82 11.97 16.57
C GLY A 240 -1.59 12.40 15.77
N ASN A 241 -0.83 11.47 15.19
CA ASN A 241 0.34 11.79 14.36
C ASN A 241 -0.04 12.13 12.91
N PHE A 242 -1.25 11.77 12.47
CA PHE A 242 -1.67 11.85 11.08
C PHE A 242 -2.90 12.75 10.91
N PRO A 243 -2.74 14.08 10.76
CA PRO A 243 -3.88 14.98 10.56
C PRO A 243 -4.81 14.59 9.41
N LEU A 244 -4.28 13.99 8.34
CA LEU A 244 -5.07 13.47 7.20
C LEU A 244 -6.03 12.32 7.59
N TYR A 245 -5.82 11.67 8.74
CA TYR A 245 -6.64 10.58 9.27
C TYR A 245 -7.46 11.01 10.49
N ASP A 246 -6.97 12.01 11.23
CA ASP A 246 -7.60 12.49 12.47
C ASP A 246 -8.65 13.57 12.22
N THR A 247 -8.54 14.35 11.12
CA THR A 247 -9.44 15.45 10.82
C THR A 247 -10.50 15.04 9.78
N PRO A 248 -11.69 15.68 9.79
CA PRO A 248 -12.72 15.43 8.79
C PRO A 248 -12.23 15.72 7.37
N ASP A 249 -12.30 14.72 6.48
CA ASP A 249 -12.00 14.87 5.07
C ASP A 249 -13.20 15.41 4.31
N THR A 250 -13.15 16.69 3.94
CA THR A 250 -14.25 17.37 3.24
C THR A 250 -14.48 16.80 1.82
N SER A 251 -13.47 16.18 1.21
CA SER A 251 -13.59 15.51 -0.09
C SER A 251 -14.35 14.18 -0.01
N TYR A 252 -14.52 13.65 1.22
CA TYR A 252 -15.21 12.40 1.47
C TYR A 252 -16.28 12.50 2.58
N GLY A 253 -17.14 13.51 2.46
CA GLY A 253 -18.30 13.66 3.36
C GLY A 253 -17.97 13.98 4.81
N GLY A 254 -16.75 14.43 5.11
CA GLY A 254 -16.31 14.73 6.47
C GLY A 254 -15.81 13.51 7.26
N MET A 255 -15.58 12.38 6.60
CA MET A 255 -15.05 11.16 7.22
C MET A 255 -13.67 11.40 7.81
N ARG A 256 -13.44 10.91 9.01
CA ARG A 256 -12.11 10.80 9.63
C ARG A 256 -11.61 9.38 9.43
N TRP A 257 -10.66 9.21 8.54
CA TRP A 257 -10.18 7.91 8.10
C TRP A 257 -9.63 7.02 9.24
N GLY A 258 -9.07 7.64 10.28
CA GLY A 258 -8.56 6.92 11.46
C GLY A 258 -9.63 6.54 12.48
N HIS A 259 -10.89 7.03 12.36
CA HIS A 259 -11.89 6.93 13.42
C HIS A 259 -13.26 6.41 12.98
N ASP A 260 -13.69 6.73 11.75
CA ASP A 260 -15.11 6.58 11.37
C ASP A 260 -15.38 5.33 10.50
N LEU A 261 -14.36 4.49 10.24
CA LEU A 261 -14.48 3.33 9.34
C LEU A 261 -15.04 2.06 10.00
N GLY A 262 -15.24 2.05 11.34
CA GLY A 262 -15.77 0.87 12.04
C GLY A 262 -14.95 -0.40 11.76
N ASP A 263 -15.60 -1.46 11.28
CA ASP A 263 -14.93 -2.74 10.98
C ASP A 263 -13.86 -2.64 9.86
N LEU A 264 -13.88 -1.58 9.07
CA LEU A 264 -12.89 -1.32 8.01
C LEU A 264 -11.66 -0.55 8.49
N SER A 265 -11.60 -0.17 9.77
CA SER A 265 -10.47 0.58 10.36
C SER A 265 -9.11 -0.12 10.13
N GLY A 266 -9.11 -1.46 10.10
CA GLY A 266 -7.91 -2.25 9.84
C GLY A 266 -7.29 -2.07 8.45
N VAL A 267 -8.00 -1.43 7.51
CA VAL A 267 -7.53 -1.15 6.13
C VAL A 267 -7.73 0.32 5.75
N ALA A 268 -7.73 1.20 6.74
CA ALA A 268 -7.96 2.63 6.57
C ALA A 268 -6.98 3.29 5.60
N TYR A 269 -5.72 2.88 5.64
CA TYR A 269 -4.68 3.38 4.76
C TYR A 269 -4.98 3.06 3.28
N SER A 270 -5.27 1.81 2.98
CA SER A 270 -5.55 1.36 1.62
C SER A 270 -6.85 1.94 1.07
N LEU A 271 -7.88 2.09 1.91
CA LEU A 271 -9.14 2.72 1.53
C LEU A 271 -8.93 4.20 1.17
N ARG A 272 -8.21 4.96 2.02
CA ARG A 272 -7.89 6.34 1.73
C ARG A 272 -7.02 6.47 0.47
N LEU A 273 -5.98 5.63 0.35
CA LEU A 273 -5.12 5.61 -0.83
C LEU A 273 -5.93 5.47 -2.12
N ARG A 274 -6.86 4.54 -2.16
CA ARG A 274 -7.71 4.26 -3.32
C ARG A 274 -8.70 5.39 -3.62
N THR A 275 -9.36 5.90 -2.59
CA THR A 275 -10.50 6.81 -2.74
C THR A 275 -10.11 8.28 -2.81
N VAL A 276 -8.93 8.66 -2.32
CA VAL A 276 -8.46 10.04 -2.30
C VAL A 276 -7.31 10.25 -3.30
N PRO A 277 -6.05 9.86 -3.04
CA PRO A 277 -4.97 10.14 -3.99
C PRO A 277 -5.17 9.44 -5.34
N LEU A 278 -5.37 8.13 -5.36
CA LEU A 278 -5.48 7.36 -6.60
C LEU A 278 -6.68 7.80 -7.44
N ARG A 279 -7.85 7.97 -6.81
CA ARG A 279 -9.06 8.41 -7.49
C ARG A 279 -8.88 9.72 -8.21
N ASN A 280 -8.20 10.69 -7.58
CA ASN A 280 -8.16 12.07 -8.05
C ASN A 280 -6.96 12.34 -8.97
N LEU A 281 -5.81 11.73 -8.70
CA LEU A 281 -4.58 11.93 -9.49
C LEU A 281 -4.40 10.85 -10.57
N GLY A 282 -5.06 9.71 -10.44
CA GLY A 282 -4.87 8.55 -11.30
C GLY A 282 -3.68 7.69 -10.87
N ALA A 283 -3.49 6.57 -11.57
CA ALA A 283 -2.43 5.61 -11.25
C ALA A 283 -1.12 5.95 -11.97
#